data_28452ca190ed2377e18e13599445550a
#
_entry.id   28452ca190ed2377e18e13599445550a
#
_cell.length_a   1.000
_cell.length_b   1.000
_cell.length_c   1.000
_cell.angle_alpha   90.00
_cell.angle_beta   90.00
_cell.angle_gamma   90.00
#
_symmetry.space_group_name_H-M   'P 1'
#
loop_
_entity.id
_entity.type
_entity.pdbx_description
1 polymer ?
#
loop_
_entity_poly.entity_id
_entity_poly.type
_entity_poly.pdbx_seq_one_letter_code
_entity_poly.pdbx_strand_id
1 'polypeptide(L)'
;RRIMWQLKANQESDQVKQMEEYLKTKGRIFDIQRYSIHDGNGIRTIVFLKGCVLRCRWCCNPESQHYEIETMMVQGEPKVIGEDTTVAEVMKTVEKDRTYYRRTGGGLTLSGGESLCQPKFARDLLRAAKESGITTAMESMGCAPYSTIEEILPYLDQYLLDIKHMNPEKHKEFTGRSNELMLENAKKIADSHMTELSIRVPVIPGFNDTELEIRDIASYVRKLGNVRRMHLLPYHRLGQDKYDGLNRPYLMGDVKPPTNEKMERLLQVAKEVSGVECRIGG
;
A
#
# COMPACT_ATOMS: atom_id res chain seq x y z
N ARG A 1 45.92 -17.59 -6.52
CA ARG A 1 45.51 -16.19 -6.83
C ARG A 1 44.66 -16.11 -8.11
N ARG A 2 45.03 -16.81 -9.21
CA ARG A 2 44.28 -16.77 -10.50
C ARG A 2 42.85 -17.34 -10.39
N ILE A 3 42.65 -18.40 -9.63
CA ILE A 3 41.31 -19.03 -9.38
C ILE A 3 40.39 -18.10 -8.60
N MET A 4 40.91 -17.39 -7.59
CA MET A 4 40.12 -16.40 -6.82
C MET A 4 39.69 -15.20 -7.67
N TRP A 5 40.49 -14.75 -8.61
CA TRP A 5 40.15 -13.69 -9.57
C TRP A 5 39.06 -14.15 -10.56
N GLN A 6 39.15 -15.37 -11.07
CA GLN A 6 38.11 -15.95 -11.92
C GLN A 6 36.77 -16.16 -11.20
N LEU A 7 36.80 -16.61 -9.94
CA LEU A 7 35.58 -16.76 -9.12
C LEU A 7 34.92 -15.42 -8.85
N LYS A 8 35.68 -14.36 -8.55
CA LYS A 8 35.14 -12.99 -8.39
C LYS A 8 34.55 -12.44 -9.70
N ALA A 9 35.25 -12.58 -10.81
CA ALA A 9 34.78 -12.12 -12.12
C ALA A 9 33.51 -12.85 -12.56
N ASN A 10 33.36 -14.15 -12.28
CA ASN A 10 32.15 -14.91 -12.55
C ASN A 10 31.01 -14.50 -11.63
N GLN A 11 31.27 -14.24 -10.33
CA GLN A 11 30.25 -13.74 -9.40
C GLN A 11 29.75 -12.34 -9.79
N GLU A 12 30.66 -11.44 -10.19
CA GLU A 12 30.27 -10.11 -10.70
C GLU A 12 29.46 -10.22 -12.00
N SER A 13 29.84 -11.11 -12.93
CA SER A 13 29.08 -11.36 -14.17
C SER A 13 27.68 -11.92 -13.91
N ASP A 14 27.53 -12.84 -12.94
CA ASP A 14 26.25 -13.42 -12.59
C ASP A 14 25.36 -12.44 -11.83
N GLN A 15 25.93 -11.60 -10.96
CA GLN A 15 25.21 -10.51 -10.30
C GLN A 15 24.71 -9.47 -11.30
N VAL A 16 25.52 -9.07 -12.27
CA VAL A 16 25.13 -8.15 -13.34
C VAL A 16 24.01 -8.74 -14.18
N LYS A 17 24.08 -10.02 -14.56
CA LYS A 17 23.00 -10.70 -15.29
C LYS A 17 21.70 -10.79 -14.48
N GLN A 18 21.77 -11.13 -13.18
CA GLN A 18 20.61 -11.13 -12.30
C GLN A 18 20.01 -9.74 -12.12
N MET A 19 20.85 -8.70 -12.03
CA MET A 19 20.42 -7.31 -11.96
C MET A 19 19.69 -6.86 -13.22
N GLU A 20 20.17 -7.26 -14.40
CA GLU A 20 19.52 -6.98 -15.67
C GLU A 20 18.18 -7.71 -15.81
N GLU A 21 18.01 -8.89 -15.19
CA GLU A 21 16.82 -9.70 -15.33
C GLU A 21 15.63 -9.15 -14.55
N TYR A 22 15.81 -8.75 -13.27
CA TYR A 22 14.68 -8.21 -12.50
C TYR A 22 14.24 -6.82 -12.99
N LEU A 23 15.14 -6.05 -13.61
CA LEU A 23 14.78 -4.77 -14.24
C LEU A 23 13.83 -4.94 -15.44
N LYS A 24 13.82 -6.11 -16.09
CA LYS A 24 12.91 -6.46 -17.19
C LYS A 24 11.55 -7.00 -16.72
N THR A 25 11.39 -7.24 -15.42
CA THR A 25 10.11 -7.71 -14.88
C THR A 25 8.99 -6.75 -15.25
N LYS A 26 7.93 -7.32 -15.84
CA LYS A 26 6.76 -6.56 -16.28
C LYS A 26 5.71 -6.48 -15.18
N GLY A 27 5.03 -5.34 -15.15
CA GLY A 27 3.86 -5.10 -14.32
C GLY A 27 2.88 -4.17 -15.00
N ARG A 28 1.70 -4.07 -14.42
CA ARG A 28 0.64 -3.18 -14.89
C ARG A 28 0.32 -2.14 -13.84
N ILE A 29 0.51 -0.87 -14.19
CA ILE A 29 0.25 0.29 -13.36
C ILE A 29 -0.89 1.11 -13.97
N PHE A 30 -1.49 2.01 -13.20
CA PHE A 30 -2.48 2.95 -13.76
C PHE A 30 -2.10 4.42 -13.52
N ASP A 31 -1.17 4.69 -12.60
CA ASP A 31 -0.66 6.06 -12.37
C ASP A 31 0.70 6.05 -11.69
N ILE A 32 1.45 7.14 -11.84
CA ILE A 32 2.63 7.49 -11.06
C ILE A 32 2.46 8.91 -10.54
N GLN A 33 2.22 9.05 -9.25
CA GLN A 33 2.09 10.34 -8.58
C GLN A 33 3.41 10.74 -7.94
N ARG A 34 3.92 11.90 -8.32
CA ARG A 34 5.13 12.49 -7.74
C ARG A 34 4.78 13.47 -6.62
N TYR A 35 5.71 13.69 -5.71
CA TYR A 35 5.63 14.69 -4.63
C TYR A 35 4.54 14.43 -3.59
N SER A 36 4.18 13.18 -3.32
CA SER A 36 3.27 12.85 -2.21
C SER A 36 3.97 13.02 -0.86
N ILE A 37 3.18 13.43 0.15
CA ILE A 37 3.64 13.66 1.53
C ILE A 37 2.83 12.87 2.57
N HIS A 38 1.90 12.00 2.13
CA HIS A 38 0.96 11.29 3.00
C HIS A 38 1.14 9.75 3.00
N ASP A 39 2.04 9.21 2.18
CA ASP A 39 2.12 7.78 1.90
C ASP A 39 3.48 7.21 2.31
N GLY A 40 3.89 7.51 3.53
CA GLY A 40 5.17 7.16 4.14
C GLY A 40 6.00 8.39 4.52
N ASN A 41 7.21 8.17 5.03
CA ASN A 41 8.07 9.27 5.49
C ASN A 41 8.63 10.09 4.32
N GLY A 42 8.68 11.41 4.47
CA GLY A 42 9.26 12.35 3.51
C GLY A 42 8.45 12.53 2.22
N ILE A 43 9.06 13.15 1.22
CA ILE A 43 8.45 13.31 -0.12
C ILE A 43 8.63 12.02 -0.91
N ARG A 44 7.54 11.51 -1.49
CA ARG A 44 7.54 10.20 -2.14
C ARG A 44 7.00 10.26 -3.57
N THR A 45 7.47 9.34 -4.39
CA THR A 45 6.84 9.00 -5.66
C THR A 45 6.03 7.73 -5.44
N ILE A 46 4.73 7.80 -5.71
CA ILE A 46 3.82 6.66 -5.58
C ILE A 46 3.63 6.02 -6.93
N VAL A 47 3.76 4.70 -7.00
CA VAL A 47 3.43 3.89 -8.17
C VAL A 47 2.16 3.10 -7.85
N PHE A 48 1.09 3.34 -8.62
CA PHE A 48 -0.21 2.73 -8.40
C PHE A 48 -0.39 1.51 -9.30
N LEU A 49 -0.40 0.32 -8.70
CA LEU A 49 -0.53 -0.95 -9.40
C LEU A 49 -2.01 -1.30 -9.67
N LYS A 50 -2.30 -1.95 -10.79
CA LYS A 50 -3.62 -2.51 -11.10
C LYS A 50 -3.80 -3.90 -10.49
N GLY A 51 -5.05 -4.21 -10.15
CA GLY A 51 -5.49 -5.44 -9.54
C GLY A 51 -5.73 -5.28 -8.03
N CYS A 52 -6.88 -5.69 -7.55
CA CYS A 52 -7.22 -5.74 -6.15
C CYS A 52 -8.14 -6.93 -5.87
N VAL A 53 -7.88 -7.66 -4.79
CA VAL A 53 -8.72 -8.79 -4.37
C VAL A 53 -9.95 -8.36 -3.57
N LEU A 54 -9.97 -7.10 -3.09
CA LEU A 54 -11.10 -6.53 -2.37
C LEU A 54 -12.02 -5.72 -3.29
N ARG A 55 -13.25 -5.52 -2.83
CA ARG A 55 -14.28 -4.68 -3.44
C ARG A 55 -14.89 -3.77 -2.37
N CYS A 56 -14.01 -2.99 -1.70
CA CYS A 56 -14.43 -2.07 -0.66
C CYS A 56 -15.48 -1.09 -1.17
N ARG A 57 -16.61 -0.95 -0.48
CA ARG A 57 -17.71 -0.08 -0.88
C ARG A 57 -17.30 1.39 -1.03
N TRP A 58 -16.25 1.81 -0.28
CA TRP A 58 -15.71 3.18 -0.26
C TRP A 58 -14.43 3.37 -1.10
N CYS A 59 -14.08 2.42 -1.96
CA CYS A 59 -12.81 2.47 -2.67
C CYS A 59 -12.64 3.80 -3.42
N CYS A 60 -11.55 4.52 -3.21
CA CYS A 60 -11.26 5.77 -3.91
C CYS A 60 -10.53 5.55 -5.25
N ASN A 61 -10.07 4.33 -5.52
CA ASN A 61 -9.42 3.95 -6.77
C ASN A 61 -10.12 2.75 -7.44
N PRO A 62 -11.41 2.85 -7.80
CA PRO A 62 -12.14 1.74 -8.41
C PRO A 62 -11.53 1.29 -9.75
N GLU A 63 -10.80 2.18 -10.43
CA GLU A 63 -10.05 1.90 -11.66
C GLU A 63 -8.86 0.96 -11.44
N SER A 64 -8.44 0.76 -10.20
CA SER A 64 -7.39 -0.19 -9.84
C SER A 64 -7.89 -1.61 -9.61
N GLN A 65 -9.22 -1.80 -9.40
CA GLN A 65 -9.77 -3.06 -8.91
C GLN A 65 -9.59 -4.22 -9.90
N HIS A 66 -9.74 -3.96 -11.19
CA HIS A 66 -9.49 -4.96 -12.24
C HIS A 66 -8.04 -4.88 -12.70
N TYR A 67 -7.45 -6.03 -13.00
CA TYR A 67 -6.10 -6.08 -13.55
C TYR A 67 -6.06 -5.61 -15.00
N GLU A 68 -7.13 -5.83 -15.74
CA GLU A 68 -7.27 -5.48 -17.16
C GLU A 68 -7.15 -3.97 -17.38
N ILE A 69 -6.64 -3.59 -18.55
CA ILE A 69 -6.67 -2.21 -19.03
C ILE A 69 -8.12 -1.88 -19.37
N GLU A 70 -8.63 -0.78 -18.82
CA GLU A 70 -10.01 -0.36 -18.96
C GLU A 70 -10.09 1.04 -19.56
N THR A 71 -11.26 1.42 -20.04
CA THR A 71 -11.57 2.80 -20.42
C THR A 71 -12.51 3.40 -19.39
N MET A 72 -12.16 4.59 -18.88
CA MET A 72 -12.97 5.37 -17.96
C MET A 72 -13.30 6.73 -18.59
N MET A 73 -14.54 7.16 -18.46
CA MET A 73 -14.92 8.51 -18.86
C MET A 73 -14.43 9.53 -17.84
N VAL A 74 -13.65 10.51 -18.28
CA VAL A 74 -13.14 11.59 -17.42
C VAL A 74 -13.51 12.93 -18.08
N GLN A 75 -14.36 13.71 -17.40
CA GLN A 75 -14.87 14.98 -17.93
C GLN A 75 -15.50 14.86 -19.33
N GLY A 76 -16.17 13.75 -19.61
CA GLY A 76 -16.83 13.48 -20.90
C GLY A 76 -15.94 12.85 -21.97
N GLU A 77 -14.64 12.70 -21.74
CA GLU A 77 -13.69 12.11 -22.68
C GLU A 77 -13.24 10.71 -22.23
N PRO A 78 -13.05 9.75 -23.13
CA PRO A 78 -12.55 8.42 -22.78
C PRO A 78 -11.05 8.47 -22.46
N LYS A 79 -10.68 7.97 -21.28
CA LYS A 79 -9.29 7.81 -20.85
C LYS A 79 -8.98 6.33 -20.66
N VAL A 80 -7.89 5.86 -21.27
CA VAL A 80 -7.36 4.51 -21.03
C VAL A 80 -6.70 4.47 -19.65
N ILE A 81 -7.08 3.50 -18.83
CA ILE A 81 -6.60 3.30 -17.47
C ILE A 81 -5.84 1.99 -17.39
N GLY A 82 -4.57 2.09 -17.20
CA GLY A 82 -3.62 0.98 -17.12
C GLY A 82 -2.66 0.98 -18.30
N GLU A 83 -1.43 0.65 -17.99
CA GLU A 83 -0.35 0.44 -18.96
C GLU A 83 0.57 -0.68 -18.50
N ASP A 84 1.07 -1.45 -19.44
CA ASP A 84 2.12 -2.43 -19.19
C ASP A 84 3.48 -1.73 -19.22
N THR A 85 4.28 -1.95 -18.20
CA THR A 85 5.58 -1.31 -18.03
C THR A 85 6.60 -2.30 -17.46
N THR A 86 7.86 -1.91 -17.36
CA THR A 86 8.92 -2.67 -16.73
C THR A 86 9.45 -1.95 -15.49
N VAL A 87 10.11 -2.70 -14.59
CA VAL A 87 10.82 -2.11 -13.45
C VAL A 87 11.76 -0.99 -13.89
N ALA A 88 12.53 -1.23 -14.95
CA ALA A 88 13.48 -0.24 -15.48
C ALA A 88 12.79 1.07 -15.94
N GLU A 89 11.63 0.97 -16.59
CA GLU A 89 10.88 2.15 -17.04
C GLU A 89 10.30 2.95 -15.89
N VAL A 90 9.72 2.29 -14.90
CA VAL A 90 9.22 2.94 -13.69
C VAL A 90 10.35 3.63 -12.93
N MET A 91 11.50 2.96 -12.78
CA MET A 91 12.66 3.52 -12.08
C MET A 91 13.19 4.79 -12.75
N LYS A 92 13.12 4.93 -14.08
CA LYS A 92 13.47 6.20 -14.76
C LYS A 92 12.65 7.40 -14.25
N THR A 93 11.38 7.18 -13.88
CA THR A 93 10.55 8.24 -13.32
C THR A 93 10.84 8.45 -11.84
N VAL A 94 11.01 7.39 -11.06
CA VAL A 94 11.34 7.44 -9.64
C VAL A 94 12.66 8.20 -9.40
N GLU A 95 13.68 7.93 -10.20
CA GLU A 95 15.01 8.57 -10.11
C GLU A 95 14.97 10.10 -10.31
N LYS A 96 14.00 10.65 -11.03
CA LYS A 96 13.87 12.11 -11.23
C LYS A 96 13.69 12.88 -9.91
N ASP A 97 13.18 12.23 -8.87
CA ASP A 97 12.88 12.84 -7.58
C ASP A 97 13.94 12.58 -6.50
N ARG A 98 15.07 11.97 -6.86
CA ARG A 98 16.16 11.60 -5.94
C ARG A 98 16.63 12.74 -5.04
N THR A 99 16.68 13.97 -5.55
CA THR A 99 17.06 15.15 -4.76
C THR A 99 16.09 15.44 -3.62
N TYR A 100 14.79 15.24 -3.85
CA TYR A 100 13.77 15.40 -2.82
C TYR A 100 13.84 14.28 -1.78
N TYR A 101 14.07 13.05 -2.21
CA TYR A 101 14.24 11.90 -1.30
C TYR A 101 15.39 12.12 -0.32
N ARG A 102 16.55 12.53 -0.83
CA ARG A 102 17.73 12.81 0.01
C ARG A 102 17.51 13.90 1.05
N ARG A 103 16.71 14.92 0.73
CA ARG A 103 16.43 16.04 1.63
C ARG A 103 15.39 15.72 2.69
N THR A 104 14.49 14.81 2.42
CA THR A 104 13.30 14.58 3.26
C THR A 104 13.26 13.20 3.90
N GLY A 105 14.16 12.29 3.53
CA GLY A 105 14.09 10.87 3.90
C GLY A 105 12.98 10.11 3.16
N GLY A 106 12.49 10.68 2.05
CA GLY A 106 11.44 10.08 1.21
C GLY A 106 11.95 9.01 0.24
N GLY A 107 11.10 8.61 -0.72
CA GLY A 107 11.45 7.57 -1.68
C GLY A 107 10.30 7.06 -2.52
N LEU A 108 10.32 5.77 -2.81
CA LEU A 108 9.28 5.06 -3.55
C LEU A 108 8.21 4.51 -2.62
N THR A 109 6.93 4.70 -2.98
CA THR A 109 5.80 3.97 -2.37
C THR A 109 5.05 3.17 -3.43
N LEU A 110 4.78 1.91 -3.15
CA LEU A 110 3.83 1.12 -3.95
C LEU A 110 2.44 1.21 -3.33
N SER A 111 1.45 1.46 -4.16
CA SER A 111 0.04 1.57 -3.79
C SER A 111 -0.85 1.13 -4.96
N GLY A 112 -2.11 1.58 -5.02
CA GLY A 112 -3.02 1.33 -6.14
C GLY A 112 -4.24 0.53 -5.73
N GLY A 113 -4.36 -0.68 -6.29
CA GLY A 113 -5.31 -1.69 -5.83
C GLY A 113 -4.76 -2.45 -4.61
N GLU A 114 -4.11 -3.57 -4.88
CA GLU A 114 -3.31 -4.34 -3.90
C GLU A 114 -1.99 -4.72 -4.55
N SER A 115 -0.89 -4.21 -4.01
CA SER A 115 0.45 -4.46 -4.56
C SER A 115 0.80 -5.95 -4.63
N LEU A 116 0.26 -6.76 -3.69
CA LEU A 116 0.45 -8.20 -3.65
C LEU A 116 -0.32 -8.97 -4.75
N CYS A 117 -1.13 -8.30 -5.57
CA CYS A 117 -1.69 -8.89 -6.79
C CYS A 117 -0.64 -9.03 -7.90
N GLN A 118 0.47 -8.30 -7.81
CA GLN A 118 1.60 -8.37 -8.74
C GLN A 118 2.91 -8.58 -7.97
N PRO A 119 3.05 -9.69 -7.22
CA PRO A 119 4.09 -9.83 -6.19
C PRO A 119 5.51 -9.77 -6.75
N LYS A 120 5.76 -10.39 -7.90
CA LYS A 120 7.08 -10.36 -8.54
C LYS A 120 7.46 -8.95 -8.98
N PHE A 121 6.53 -8.21 -9.59
CA PHE A 121 6.78 -6.83 -10.02
C PHE A 121 6.97 -5.90 -8.83
N ALA A 122 6.14 -6.03 -7.78
CA ALA A 122 6.26 -5.26 -6.55
C ALA A 122 7.62 -5.50 -5.87
N ARG A 123 8.01 -6.78 -5.69
CA ARG A 123 9.30 -7.15 -5.11
C ARG A 123 10.47 -6.57 -5.90
N ASP A 124 10.47 -6.76 -7.22
CA ASP A 124 11.58 -6.37 -8.08
C ASP A 124 11.70 -4.84 -8.19
N LEU A 125 10.58 -4.11 -8.15
CA LEU A 125 10.58 -2.64 -8.13
C LEU A 125 11.09 -2.08 -6.79
N LEU A 126 10.66 -2.65 -5.65
CA LEU A 126 11.19 -2.29 -4.33
C LEU A 126 12.67 -2.61 -4.22
N ARG A 127 13.10 -3.77 -4.76
CA ARG A 127 14.51 -4.15 -4.84
C ARG A 127 15.32 -3.11 -5.61
N ALA A 128 14.89 -2.73 -6.82
CA ALA A 128 15.56 -1.74 -7.65
C ALA A 128 15.72 -0.40 -6.93
N ALA A 129 14.66 0.07 -6.26
CA ALA A 129 14.70 1.30 -5.48
C ALA A 129 15.71 1.20 -4.32
N LYS A 130 15.65 0.12 -3.53
CA LYS A 130 16.53 -0.08 -2.37
C LYS A 130 17.99 -0.22 -2.78
N GLU A 131 18.31 -1.00 -3.82
CA GLU A 131 19.67 -1.13 -4.37
C GLU A 131 20.20 0.20 -4.94
N SER A 132 19.30 1.08 -5.40
CA SER A 132 19.62 2.46 -5.80
C SER A 132 19.76 3.43 -4.63
N GLY A 133 19.61 2.99 -3.37
CA GLY A 133 19.69 3.83 -2.17
C GLY A 133 18.47 4.75 -1.99
N ILE A 134 17.31 4.34 -2.52
CA ILE A 134 16.02 5.02 -2.35
C ILE A 134 15.20 4.25 -1.30
N THR A 135 14.67 4.94 -0.29
CA THR A 135 13.80 4.31 0.72
C THR A 135 12.50 3.82 0.11
N THR A 136 11.97 2.73 0.64
CA THR A 136 10.82 2.03 0.08
C THR A 136 9.67 1.97 1.07
N ALA A 137 8.46 2.10 0.58
CA ALA A 137 7.23 1.88 1.33
C ALA A 137 6.21 1.11 0.48
N MET A 138 5.29 0.43 1.12
CA MET A 138 4.20 -0.27 0.44
C MET A 138 2.91 -0.12 1.25
N GLU A 139 1.86 0.31 0.58
CA GLU A 139 0.49 0.26 1.07
C GLU A 139 -0.15 -1.06 0.64
N SER A 140 -0.61 -1.82 1.61
CA SER A 140 -1.22 -3.12 1.34
C SER A 140 -2.07 -3.56 2.52
N MET A 141 -3.11 -4.35 2.26
CA MET A 141 -3.88 -5.00 3.32
C MET A 141 -3.31 -6.38 3.72
N GLY A 142 -2.23 -6.84 3.10
CA GLY A 142 -1.60 -8.12 3.42
C GLY A 142 -2.41 -9.35 2.99
N CYS A 143 -3.23 -9.24 1.95
CA CYS A 143 -4.11 -10.32 1.50
C CYS A 143 -3.44 -11.23 0.46
N ALA A 144 -2.39 -11.92 0.87
CA ALA A 144 -1.66 -12.90 0.06
C ALA A 144 -1.08 -14.00 0.97
N PRO A 145 -0.63 -15.16 0.44
CA PRO A 145 0.16 -16.11 1.21
C PRO A 145 1.36 -15.42 1.87
N TYR A 146 1.66 -15.74 3.13
CA TYR A 146 2.76 -15.06 3.85
C TYR A 146 4.11 -15.22 3.15
N SER A 147 4.37 -16.38 2.51
CA SER A 147 5.58 -16.58 1.71
C SER A 147 5.79 -15.53 0.62
N THR A 148 4.70 -15.03 0.04
CA THR A 148 4.76 -13.92 -0.93
C THR A 148 5.19 -12.60 -0.28
N ILE A 149 4.70 -12.33 0.93
CA ILE A 149 5.06 -11.14 1.71
C ILE A 149 6.51 -11.25 2.16
N GLU A 150 6.92 -12.41 2.65
CA GLU A 150 8.27 -12.69 3.12
C GLU A 150 9.35 -12.43 2.05
N GLU A 151 9.06 -12.72 0.77
CA GLU A 151 9.97 -12.39 -0.33
C GLU A 151 10.13 -10.87 -0.56
N ILE A 152 9.16 -10.06 -0.14
CA ILE A 152 9.15 -8.61 -0.33
C ILE A 152 9.81 -7.88 0.84
N LEU A 153 9.64 -8.38 2.07
CA LEU A 153 10.11 -7.73 3.30
C LEU A 153 11.59 -7.30 3.28
N PRO A 154 12.55 -8.05 2.71
CA PRO A 154 13.95 -7.61 2.64
C PRO A 154 14.17 -6.29 1.89
N TYR A 155 13.26 -5.93 1.00
CA TYR A 155 13.33 -4.73 0.18
C TYR A 155 12.40 -3.61 0.65
N LEU A 156 11.73 -3.78 1.80
CA LEU A 156 10.70 -2.86 2.28
C LEU A 156 11.13 -2.19 3.59
N ASP A 157 11.31 -0.87 3.56
CA ASP A 157 11.65 -0.10 4.77
C ASP A 157 10.42 0.21 5.61
N GLN A 158 9.27 0.50 4.97
CA GLN A 158 8.01 0.84 5.65
C GLN A 158 6.84 0.04 5.08
N TYR A 159 6.13 -0.67 5.94
CA TYR A 159 4.86 -1.32 5.59
C TYR A 159 3.70 -0.48 6.14
N LEU A 160 2.89 0.06 5.27
CA LEU A 160 1.66 0.80 5.59
C LEU A 160 0.50 -0.18 5.45
N LEU A 161 0.16 -0.86 6.54
CA LEU A 161 -0.77 -1.98 6.54
C LEU A 161 -2.18 -1.52 6.92
N ASP A 162 -3.13 -1.76 6.04
CA ASP A 162 -4.55 -1.43 6.28
C ASP A 162 -5.23 -2.51 7.13
N ILE A 163 -5.73 -2.13 8.31
CA ILE A 163 -6.68 -2.93 9.11
C ILE A 163 -8.04 -2.22 9.08
N LYS A 164 -9.02 -2.85 8.46
CA LYS A 164 -10.30 -2.20 8.20
C LYS A 164 -11.39 -2.55 9.23
N HIS A 165 -11.35 -3.75 9.80
CA HIS A 165 -12.30 -4.22 10.82
C HIS A 165 -11.74 -5.46 11.53
N MET A 166 -12.17 -5.72 12.78
CA MET A 166 -11.82 -6.94 13.51
C MET A 166 -12.80 -8.09 13.29
N ASN A 167 -14.08 -7.80 13.02
CA ASN A 167 -15.09 -8.81 12.75
C ASN A 167 -15.02 -9.30 11.30
N PRO A 168 -14.79 -10.63 11.04
CA PRO A 168 -14.60 -11.18 9.71
C PRO A 168 -15.84 -11.08 8.82
N GLU A 169 -17.04 -11.27 9.38
CA GLU A 169 -18.29 -11.22 8.61
C GLU A 169 -18.57 -9.79 8.14
N LYS A 170 -18.45 -8.80 9.04
CA LYS A 170 -18.64 -7.40 8.70
C LYS A 170 -17.56 -6.92 7.71
N HIS A 171 -16.32 -7.37 7.86
CA HIS A 171 -15.26 -7.11 6.89
C HIS A 171 -15.65 -7.67 5.52
N LYS A 172 -16.09 -8.94 5.46
CA LYS A 172 -16.52 -9.59 4.21
C LYS A 172 -17.70 -8.88 3.55
N GLU A 173 -18.70 -8.47 4.34
CA GLU A 173 -19.85 -7.73 3.83
C GLU A 173 -19.49 -6.46 3.09
N PHE A 174 -18.52 -5.69 3.62
CA PHE A 174 -18.17 -4.37 3.09
C PHE A 174 -17.00 -4.39 2.08
N THR A 175 -16.20 -5.45 2.07
CA THR A 175 -14.99 -5.53 1.23
C THR A 175 -14.97 -6.73 0.29
N GLY A 176 -15.89 -7.68 0.45
CA GLY A 176 -15.98 -8.90 -0.35
C GLY A 176 -15.14 -10.07 0.17
N ARG A 177 -14.31 -9.88 1.21
CA ARG A 177 -13.47 -10.95 1.79
C ARG A 177 -13.39 -10.88 3.31
N SER A 178 -13.23 -12.05 3.97
CA SER A 178 -12.84 -12.14 5.38
C SER A 178 -11.46 -11.52 5.61
N ASN A 179 -11.21 -11.02 6.83
CA ASN A 179 -9.95 -10.39 7.24
C ASN A 179 -8.98 -11.35 7.94
N GLU A 180 -9.32 -12.62 8.14
CA GLU A 180 -8.55 -13.56 8.95
C GLU A 180 -7.10 -13.70 8.47
N LEU A 181 -6.90 -13.93 7.16
CA LEU A 181 -5.57 -14.01 6.56
C LEU A 181 -4.77 -12.69 6.72
N MET A 182 -5.45 -11.55 6.59
CA MET A 182 -4.82 -10.24 6.70
C MET A 182 -4.33 -9.98 8.14
N LEU A 183 -5.14 -10.33 9.14
CA LEU A 183 -4.77 -10.22 10.55
C LEU A 183 -3.64 -11.21 10.92
N GLU A 184 -3.71 -12.45 10.45
CA GLU A 184 -2.62 -13.40 10.64
C GLU A 184 -1.30 -12.88 10.05
N ASN A 185 -1.35 -12.34 8.83
CA ASN A 185 -0.17 -11.76 8.17
C ASN A 185 0.33 -10.51 8.89
N ALA A 186 -0.55 -9.64 9.40
CA ALA A 186 -0.16 -8.48 10.20
C ALA A 186 0.70 -8.88 11.41
N LYS A 187 0.30 -9.99 12.09
CA LYS A 187 1.10 -10.53 13.19
C LYS A 187 2.46 -11.06 12.72
N LYS A 188 2.50 -11.83 11.65
CA LYS A 188 3.76 -12.37 11.11
C LYS A 188 4.72 -11.27 10.65
N ILE A 189 4.19 -10.21 10.02
CA ILE A 189 4.97 -9.04 9.61
C ILE A 189 5.54 -8.34 10.85
N ALA A 190 4.74 -8.12 11.89
CA ALA A 190 5.20 -7.51 13.14
C ALA A 190 6.29 -8.36 13.82
N ASP A 191 6.09 -9.67 13.91
CA ASP A 191 7.03 -10.63 14.52
C ASP A 191 8.35 -10.74 13.73
N SER A 192 8.35 -10.45 12.42
CA SER A 192 9.55 -10.52 11.59
C SER A 192 10.59 -9.44 11.90
N HIS A 193 10.18 -8.29 12.43
CA HIS A 193 11.03 -7.12 12.65
C HIS A 193 11.83 -6.63 11.43
N MET A 194 11.40 -7.01 10.22
CA MET A 194 12.14 -6.70 8.97
C MET A 194 11.80 -5.34 8.37
N THR A 195 10.68 -4.74 8.78
CA THR A 195 10.19 -3.47 8.25
C THR A 195 9.59 -2.60 9.36
N GLU A 196 9.59 -1.29 9.20
CA GLU A 196 8.82 -0.40 10.07
C GLU A 196 7.32 -0.57 9.74
N LEU A 197 6.56 -1.12 10.68
CA LEU A 197 5.13 -1.36 10.51
C LEU A 197 4.31 -0.18 11.03
N SER A 198 3.49 0.39 10.17
CA SER A 198 2.46 1.38 10.53
C SER A 198 1.09 0.84 10.15
N ILE A 199 0.13 0.94 11.05
CA ILE A 199 -1.25 0.51 10.81
C ILE A 199 -2.08 1.69 10.34
N ARG A 200 -2.85 1.48 9.26
CA ARG A 200 -3.79 2.45 8.70
C ARG A 200 -5.20 1.92 8.85
N VAL A 201 -6.08 2.75 9.38
CA VAL A 201 -7.49 2.40 9.59
C VAL A 201 -8.36 3.40 8.85
N PRO A 202 -8.90 3.05 7.68
CA PRO A 202 -9.91 3.87 7.03
C PRO A 202 -11.17 3.86 7.89
N VAL A 203 -11.55 5.03 8.41
CA VAL A 203 -12.73 5.20 9.28
C VAL A 203 -13.95 5.48 8.42
N ILE A 204 -14.79 4.45 8.28
CA ILE A 204 -15.93 4.45 7.36
C ILE A 204 -17.23 4.47 8.14
N PRO A 205 -18.11 5.48 7.94
CA PRO A 205 -19.40 5.57 8.62
C PRO A 205 -20.27 4.34 8.37
N GLY A 206 -20.82 3.79 9.47
CA GLY A 206 -21.65 2.57 9.46
C GLY A 206 -20.86 1.26 9.34
N PHE A 207 -19.54 1.32 9.20
CA PHE A 207 -18.69 0.14 9.11
C PHE A 207 -17.82 -0.04 10.38
N ASN A 208 -16.94 0.89 10.67
CA ASN A 208 -15.99 0.81 11.77
C ASN A 208 -15.81 2.14 12.52
N ASP A 209 -16.78 3.03 12.44
CA ASP A 209 -16.72 4.40 12.94
C ASP A 209 -17.27 4.58 14.35
N THR A 210 -17.31 3.51 15.16
CA THR A 210 -17.67 3.57 16.59
C THR A 210 -16.43 3.42 17.48
N GLU A 211 -16.55 3.90 18.73
CA GLU A 211 -15.47 3.78 19.72
C GLU A 211 -15.15 2.31 20.02
N LEU A 212 -16.13 1.41 19.99
CA LEU A 212 -15.93 -0.02 20.21
C LEU A 212 -15.06 -0.62 19.12
N GLU A 213 -15.38 -0.36 17.87
CA GLU A 213 -14.64 -0.92 16.72
C GLU A 213 -13.19 -0.38 16.66
N ILE A 214 -12.99 0.91 16.94
CA ILE A 214 -11.64 1.48 17.02
C ILE A 214 -10.87 0.92 18.23
N ARG A 215 -11.54 0.69 19.38
CA ARG A 215 -10.95 0.04 20.56
C ARG A 215 -10.48 -1.39 20.25
N ASP A 216 -11.29 -2.15 19.52
CA ASP A 216 -10.95 -3.52 19.13
C ASP A 216 -9.71 -3.56 18.20
N ILE A 217 -9.67 -2.68 17.21
CA ILE A 217 -8.51 -2.52 16.31
C ILE A 217 -7.26 -2.07 17.11
N ALA A 218 -7.41 -1.05 17.96
CA ALA A 218 -6.29 -0.53 18.77
C ALA A 218 -5.76 -1.59 19.76
N SER A 219 -6.64 -2.42 20.32
CA SER A 219 -6.27 -3.54 21.20
C SER A 219 -5.49 -4.60 20.44
N TYR A 220 -5.85 -4.85 19.17
CA TYR A 220 -5.10 -5.75 18.31
C TYR A 220 -3.73 -5.15 17.96
N VAL A 221 -3.66 -3.86 17.60
CA VAL A 221 -2.39 -3.15 17.34
C VAL A 221 -1.44 -3.26 18.54
N ARG A 222 -1.94 -3.08 19.75
CA ARG A 222 -1.14 -3.27 20.98
C ARG A 222 -0.55 -4.67 21.11
N LYS A 223 -1.32 -5.72 20.73
CA LYS A 223 -0.87 -7.11 20.79
C LYS A 223 0.19 -7.45 19.73
N LEU A 224 0.26 -6.71 18.63
CA LEU A 224 1.30 -6.89 17.62
C LEU A 224 2.70 -6.55 18.15
N GLY A 225 2.82 -5.59 19.07
CA GLY A 225 4.05 -5.26 19.80
C GLY A 225 5.09 -4.46 18.99
N ASN A 226 5.18 -4.65 17.68
CA ASN A 226 6.16 -3.98 16.81
C ASN A 226 5.46 -3.10 15.77
N VAL A 227 4.63 -2.17 16.25
CA VAL A 227 3.96 -1.17 15.42
C VAL A 227 4.50 0.21 15.74
N ARG A 228 4.92 0.96 14.75
CA ARG A 228 5.46 2.31 14.92
C ARG A 228 4.36 3.34 15.16
N ARG A 229 3.29 3.28 14.33
CA ARG A 229 2.20 4.26 14.34
C ARG A 229 0.87 3.63 13.97
N MET A 230 -0.20 4.31 14.37
CA MET A 230 -1.57 4.01 13.93
C MET A 230 -2.19 5.28 13.35
N HIS A 231 -2.68 5.19 12.11
CA HIS A 231 -3.31 6.30 11.39
C HIS A 231 -4.80 6.04 11.23
N LEU A 232 -5.63 6.99 11.64
CA LEU A 232 -7.06 7.00 11.36
C LEU A 232 -7.33 7.86 10.12
N LEU A 233 -7.74 7.23 9.02
CA LEU A 233 -7.97 7.89 7.74
C LEU A 233 -9.46 8.20 7.58
N PRO A 234 -9.87 9.48 7.66
CA PRO A 234 -11.28 9.83 7.50
C PRO A 234 -11.80 9.41 6.12
N TYR A 235 -12.99 8.81 6.07
CA TYR A 235 -13.69 8.56 4.82
C TYR A 235 -13.91 9.87 4.05
N HIS A 236 -13.74 9.81 2.74
CA HIS A 236 -14.02 10.89 1.80
C HIS A 236 -14.66 10.34 0.51
N ARG A 237 -15.32 11.21 -0.26
CA ARG A 237 -16.05 10.85 -1.48
C ARG A 237 -15.28 11.08 -2.79
N LEU A 238 -13.97 11.26 -2.73
CA LEU A 238 -13.13 11.61 -3.90
C LEU A 238 -13.13 10.55 -5.02
N GLY A 239 -13.54 9.32 -4.74
CA GLY A 239 -13.65 8.26 -5.73
C GLY A 239 -14.98 8.22 -6.50
N GLN A 240 -16.01 8.97 -6.08
CA GLN A 240 -17.36 8.83 -6.63
C GLN A 240 -17.43 9.04 -8.14
N ASP A 241 -16.86 10.13 -8.66
CA ASP A 241 -16.88 10.45 -10.09
C ASP A 241 -16.19 9.37 -10.94
N LYS A 242 -15.23 8.65 -10.38
CA LYS A 242 -14.57 7.54 -11.06
C LYS A 242 -15.49 6.33 -11.25
N TYR A 243 -16.40 6.08 -10.28
CA TYR A 243 -17.42 5.03 -10.44
C TYR A 243 -18.37 5.35 -11.60
N ASP A 244 -18.82 6.60 -11.68
CA ASP A 244 -19.65 7.06 -12.79
C ASP A 244 -18.90 6.92 -14.12
N GLY A 245 -17.63 7.33 -14.19
CA GLY A 245 -16.77 7.19 -15.34
C GLY A 245 -16.52 5.74 -15.78
N LEU A 246 -16.58 4.79 -14.85
CA LEU A 246 -16.46 3.35 -15.11
C LEU A 246 -17.81 2.65 -15.33
N ASN A 247 -18.91 3.40 -15.29
CA ASN A 247 -20.28 2.86 -15.32
C ASN A 247 -20.50 1.78 -14.22
N ARG A 248 -20.05 2.08 -12.99
CA ARG A 248 -20.16 1.21 -11.83
C ARG A 248 -20.97 1.90 -10.72
N PRO A 249 -21.80 1.18 -9.95
CA PRO A 249 -22.54 1.79 -8.85
C PRO A 249 -21.59 2.16 -7.70
N TYR A 250 -21.73 3.39 -7.17
CA TYR A 250 -21.05 3.79 -5.92
C TYR A 250 -21.88 3.37 -4.71
N LEU A 251 -21.40 2.39 -3.95
CA LEU A 251 -22.19 1.72 -2.90
C LEU A 251 -22.30 2.50 -1.58
N MET A 252 -21.60 3.64 -1.45
CA MET A 252 -21.69 4.50 -0.26
C MET A 252 -22.83 5.53 -0.33
N GLY A 253 -23.45 5.72 -1.51
CA GLY A 253 -24.57 6.65 -1.68
C GLY A 253 -24.25 8.05 -1.13
N ASP A 254 -25.16 8.57 -0.28
CA ASP A 254 -25.04 9.90 0.33
C ASP A 254 -24.36 9.91 1.71
N VAL A 255 -23.65 8.84 2.06
CA VAL A 255 -22.89 8.77 3.31
C VAL A 255 -21.90 9.94 3.38
N LYS A 256 -22.01 10.74 4.44
CA LYS A 256 -21.14 11.90 4.68
C LYS A 256 -19.86 11.48 5.39
N PRO A 257 -18.73 12.17 5.14
CA PRO A 257 -17.53 12.00 5.95
C PRO A 257 -17.79 12.19 7.45
N PRO A 258 -17.04 11.49 8.31
CA PRO A 258 -17.14 11.72 9.77
C PRO A 258 -16.74 13.16 10.10
N THR A 259 -17.38 13.72 11.14
CA THR A 259 -17.01 15.08 11.60
C THR A 259 -15.67 15.08 12.30
N ASN A 260 -15.02 16.26 12.38
CA ASN A 260 -13.74 16.40 13.07
C ASN A 260 -13.87 15.99 14.55
N GLU A 261 -14.97 16.36 15.23
CA GLU A 261 -15.23 15.99 16.63
C GLU A 261 -15.33 14.48 16.81
N LYS A 262 -15.94 13.78 15.84
CA LYS A 262 -15.99 12.32 15.85
C LYS A 262 -14.60 11.73 15.67
N MET A 263 -13.84 12.21 14.70
CA MET A 263 -12.47 11.74 14.45
C MET A 263 -11.56 11.95 15.67
N GLU A 264 -11.66 13.11 16.34
CA GLU A 264 -10.87 13.39 17.56
C GLU A 264 -11.23 12.45 18.71
N ARG A 265 -12.53 12.13 18.90
CA ARG A 265 -12.95 11.13 19.91
C ARG A 265 -12.36 9.75 19.59
N LEU A 266 -12.44 9.31 18.34
CA LEU A 266 -11.89 8.02 17.91
C LEU A 266 -10.36 8.00 18.03
N LEU A 267 -9.69 9.10 17.74
CA LEU A 267 -8.25 9.26 17.93
C LEU A 267 -7.87 9.12 19.42
N GLN A 268 -8.65 9.71 20.32
CA GLN A 268 -8.40 9.58 21.75
C GLN A 268 -8.52 8.11 22.21
N VAL A 269 -9.54 7.39 21.75
CA VAL A 269 -9.66 5.94 22.01
C VAL A 269 -8.46 5.15 21.47
N ALA A 270 -8.04 5.46 20.25
CA ALA A 270 -6.88 4.79 19.64
C ALA A 270 -5.60 5.01 20.46
N LYS A 271 -5.34 6.24 20.91
CA LYS A 271 -4.17 6.59 21.76
C LYS A 271 -4.18 5.87 23.09
N GLU A 272 -5.33 5.85 23.78
CA GLU A 272 -5.44 5.23 25.11
C GLU A 272 -5.23 3.72 25.07
N VAL A 273 -5.66 3.06 23.98
CA VAL A 273 -5.69 1.60 23.91
C VAL A 273 -4.50 1.01 23.20
N SER A 274 -4.04 1.58 22.09
CA SER A 274 -3.00 0.99 21.25
C SER A 274 -1.60 1.05 21.88
N GLY A 275 -1.32 2.10 22.66
CA GLY A 275 0.01 2.33 23.23
C GLY A 275 1.07 2.79 22.22
N VAL A 276 0.67 3.17 20.99
CA VAL A 276 1.55 3.70 19.94
C VAL A 276 1.17 5.13 19.57
N GLU A 277 2.02 5.80 18.81
CA GLU A 277 1.68 7.11 18.25
C GLU A 277 0.47 7.00 17.32
N CYS A 278 -0.57 7.80 17.56
CA CYS A 278 -1.79 7.82 16.74
C CYS A 278 -2.02 9.20 16.14
N ARG A 279 -2.46 9.24 14.88
CA ARG A 279 -2.75 10.48 14.13
C ARG A 279 -4.01 10.32 13.28
N ILE A 280 -4.64 11.46 12.95
CA ILE A 280 -5.65 11.55 11.88
C ILE A 280 -4.91 11.94 10.59
N GLY A 281 -5.23 11.23 9.51
CA GLY A 281 -4.53 11.36 8.23
C GLY A 281 -3.28 10.48 8.12
N GLY A 282 -2.69 10.43 6.94
CA GLY A 282 -1.52 9.61 6.61
C GLY A 282 -0.25 10.44 6.42
#